data_d60f55c69386723b402074d4c6af2d2c
#
_entry.id   d60f55c69386723b402074d4c6af2d2c
#
_cell.length_a   1.000
_cell.length_b   1.000
_cell.length_c   1.000
_cell.angle_alpha   90.00
_cell.angle_beta   90.00
_cell.angle_gamma   90.00
#
_symmetry.space_group_name_H-M   'P 1'
#
loop_
_entity.id
_entity.type
_entity.pdbx_description
1 polymer ?
#
loop_
_entity_poly.entity_id
_entity_poly.type
_entity_poly.pdbx_seq_one_letter_code
_entity_poly.pdbx_strand_id
1 'polypeptide(L)'
;MPNAARPRLAAALVAGAVTLAACSGGAGTATTTTTGPPPTETTTTTEPPLEAGEQVYVFEPSIGTCFDRRRIEAAPERARGTTEIVLILDCSLPHEYEVFAVLAPPGDPDEYPGNEALARFARATCVDSFAAFVGMPYERSELEIAYDLPTASAWEQGVRVIGCSVTELDGDKLVGTARGAAR
;
A
#
# COMPACT_ATOMS: atom_id res chain seq x y z
N MET A 1 4.81 16.99 18.96
CA MET A 1 4.07 18.06 18.29
C MET A 1 2.99 17.40 17.46
N PRO A 2 1.72 17.81 17.57
CA PRO A 2 0.61 17.10 16.94
C PRO A 2 0.61 17.29 15.43
N ASN A 3 0.23 16.24 14.72
CA ASN A 3 -0.04 16.22 13.28
C ASN A 3 -1.01 17.35 12.91
N ALA A 4 -0.62 18.21 11.98
CA ALA A 4 -1.52 19.19 11.39
C ALA A 4 -2.55 18.44 10.52
N ALA A 5 -3.77 18.32 11.05
CA ALA A 5 -4.91 17.78 10.32
C ALA A 5 -5.27 18.72 9.17
N ARG A 6 -5.30 18.19 7.94
CA ARG A 6 -5.81 18.89 6.75
C ARG A 6 -7.33 19.04 6.88
N PRO A 7 -7.95 20.19 6.56
CA PRO A 7 -9.41 20.36 6.60
C PRO A 7 -10.06 19.57 5.44
N ARG A 8 -11.02 18.72 5.80
CA ARG A 8 -11.90 18.02 4.85
C ARG A 8 -12.96 18.98 4.36
N LEU A 9 -13.02 19.25 3.07
CA LEU A 9 -14.13 19.92 2.41
C LEU A 9 -15.29 18.91 2.27
N ALA A 10 -16.41 19.21 2.97
CA ALA A 10 -17.64 18.44 2.88
C ALA A 10 -18.34 18.75 1.55
N ALA A 11 -18.54 17.75 0.71
CA ALA A 11 -19.36 17.83 -0.48
C ALA A 11 -20.85 17.60 -0.10
N ALA A 12 -21.70 18.51 -0.50
CA ALA A 12 -23.13 18.50 -0.24
C ALA A 12 -23.86 17.46 -1.09
N LEU A 13 -24.73 16.66 -0.45
CA LEU A 13 -25.67 15.72 -1.07
C LEU A 13 -26.80 16.49 -1.75
N VAL A 14 -27.00 16.24 -3.03
CA VAL A 14 -28.22 16.60 -3.78
C VAL A 14 -29.11 15.36 -3.84
N ALA A 15 -30.26 15.42 -3.18
CA ALA A 15 -31.31 14.41 -3.23
C ALA A 15 -32.14 14.57 -4.51
N GLY A 16 -32.09 13.58 -5.39
CA GLY A 16 -32.99 13.44 -6.54
C GLY A 16 -34.08 12.40 -6.29
N ALA A 17 -35.32 12.85 -6.22
CA ALA A 17 -36.51 11.98 -6.14
C ALA A 17 -36.82 11.39 -7.52
N VAL A 18 -37.05 10.08 -7.61
CA VAL A 18 -37.56 9.41 -8.80
C VAL A 18 -38.86 8.69 -8.44
N THR A 19 -39.88 9.03 -9.20
CA THR A 19 -41.30 8.61 -9.11
C THR A 19 -41.50 7.18 -9.58
N LEU A 20 -42.39 6.48 -8.86
CA LEU A 20 -42.95 5.17 -9.22
C LEU A 20 -43.90 5.26 -10.42
N ALA A 21 -43.74 4.35 -11.37
CA ALA A 21 -44.80 3.99 -12.34
C ALA A 21 -45.15 2.51 -12.16
N ALA A 22 -46.41 2.28 -11.80
CA ALA A 22 -47.04 0.97 -11.75
C ALA A 22 -47.59 0.60 -13.13
N CYS A 23 -47.43 -0.64 -13.59
CA CYS A 23 -48.22 -1.26 -14.62
C CYS A 23 -48.62 -2.68 -14.23
N SER A 24 -49.89 -2.89 -14.25
CA SER A 24 -50.64 -4.11 -13.94
C SER A 24 -50.74 -5.06 -15.14
N GLY A 25 -50.86 -6.35 -14.85
CA GLY A 25 -51.67 -7.28 -15.63
C GLY A 25 -50.96 -8.41 -16.35
N GLY A 26 -51.32 -9.66 -16.00
CA GLY A 26 -51.05 -10.85 -16.82
C GLY A 26 -51.17 -12.14 -16.01
N ALA A 27 -52.36 -12.76 -16.00
CA ALA A 27 -52.59 -14.10 -15.49
C ALA A 27 -51.96 -15.16 -16.43
N GLY A 28 -51.34 -16.19 -15.87
CA GLY A 28 -50.76 -17.31 -16.63
C GLY A 28 -50.33 -18.48 -15.76
N THR A 29 -51.21 -19.45 -15.63
CA THR A 29 -51.01 -20.91 -15.51
C THR A 29 -49.95 -21.49 -14.58
N ALA A 30 -50.42 -22.20 -13.57
CA ALA A 30 -49.65 -23.03 -12.65
C ALA A 30 -48.85 -24.12 -13.38
N THR A 31 -47.53 -24.18 -13.13
CA THR A 31 -46.72 -25.34 -13.41
C THR A 31 -46.00 -25.70 -12.12
N THR A 32 -46.20 -26.92 -11.65
CA THR A 32 -45.62 -27.51 -10.49
C THR A 32 -44.10 -27.61 -10.65
N THR A 33 -43.33 -26.86 -9.89
CA THR A 33 -41.89 -26.97 -9.92
C THR A 33 -41.38 -27.57 -8.59
N THR A 34 -40.76 -28.72 -8.69
CA THR A 34 -40.00 -29.43 -7.68
C THR A 34 -39.01 -28.49 -6.98
N THR A 35 -39.15 -28.38 -5.65
CA THR A 35 -38.23 -27.64 -4.78
C THR A 35 -36.93 -28.44 -4.62
N GLY A 36 -35.92 -28.03 -5.38
CA GLY A 36 -34.51 -28.38 -5.09
C GLY A 36 -33.91 -27.35 -4.13
N PRO A 37 -32.98 -27.74 -3.26
CA PRO A 37 -32.30 -26.77 -2.39
C PRO A 37 -31.53 -25.75 -3.24
N PRO A 38 -31.45 -24.47 -2.79
CA PRO A 38 -30.70 -23.47 -3.52
C PRO A 38 -29.22 -23.85 -3.59
N PRO A 39 -28.54 -23.57 -4.71
CA PRO A 39 -27.10 -23.76 -4.79
C PRO A 39 -26.44 -22.87 -3.75
N THR A 40 -25.64 -23.47 -2.89
CA THR A 40 -24.72 -22.75 -2.00
C THR A 40 -23.71 -22.07 -2.90
N GLU A 41 -23.84 -20.76 -3.08
CA GLU A 41 -22.80 -19.95 -3.71
C GLU A 41 -21.58 -19.99 -2.80
N THR A 42 -20.67 -20.89 -3.08
CA THR A 42 -19.32 -20.83 -2.53
C THR A 42 -18.64 -19.63 -3.16
N THR A 43 -18.69 -18.51 -2.47
CA THR A 43 -17.84 -17.37 -2.81
C THR A 43 -16.39 -17.81 -2.57
N THR A 44 -15.79 -18.40 -3.60
CA THR A 44 -14.35 -18.61 -3.63
C THR A 44 -13.73 -17.23 -3.79
N THR A 45 -13.38 -16.61 -2.65
CA THR A 45 -12.42 -15.51 -2.65
C THR A 45 -11.13 -16.10 -3.16
N THR A 46 -10.88 -15.96 -4.45
CA THR A 46 -9.59 -16.27 -5.05
C THR A 46 -8.63 -15.18 -4.60
N GLU A 47 -8.03 -15.37 -3.44
CA GLU A 47 -6.81 -14.67 -3.06
C GLU A 47 -5.80 -14.95 -4.19
N PRO A 48 -5.22 -13.90 -4.83
CA PRO A 48 -4.26 -14.12 -5.90
C PRO A 48 -3.13 -15.02 -5.39
N PRO A 49 -2.64 -15.94 -6.20
CA PRO A 49 -1.58 -16.85 -5.78
C PRO A 49 -0.40 -16.06 -5.25
N LEU A 50 0.10 -16.42 -4.07
CA LEU A 50 1.30 -15.87 -3.43
C LEU A 50 2.59 -16.06 -4.27
N GLU A 51 2.47 -16.64 -5.47
CA GLU A 51 3.57 -17.03 -6.35
C GLU A 51 4.08 -15.92 -7.29
N ALA A 52 3.46 -14.73 -7.27
CA ALA A 52 3.81 -13.66 -8.22
C ALA A 52 4.97 -12.75 -7.76
N GLY A 53 5.52 -12.95 -6.54
CA GLY A 53 6.54 -12.05 -6.00
C GLY A 53 7.65 -12.75 -5.22
N GLU A 54 8.82 -12.11 -5.18
CA GLU A 54 9.95 -12.54 -4.35
C GLU A 54 9.73 -12.13 -2.89
N GLN A 55 9.75 -13.10 -1.96
CA GLN A 55 9.63 -12.84 -0.52
C GLN A 55 10.99 -12.52 0.08
N VAL A 56 11.10 -11.36 0.71
CA VAL A 56 12.30 -10.95 1.45
C VAL A 56 11.97 -10.67 2.91
N TYR A 57 12.83 -11.14 3.82
CA TYR A 57 12.69 -10.95 5.26
C TYR A 57 13.48 -9.74 5.78
N VAL A 58 14.51 -9.37 5.07
CA VAL A 58 15.29 -8.15 5.29
C VAL A 58 15.24 -7.36 3.99
N PHE A 59 14.55 -6.25 4.02
CA PHE A 59 14.34 -5.43 2.84
C PHE A 59 15.46 -4.42 2.68
N GLU A 60 16.18 -4.51 1.58
CA GLU A 60 17.13 -3.49 1.14
C GLU A 60 16.46 -2.69 0.00
N PRO A 61 16.01 -1.45 0.26
CA PRO A 61 15.26 -0.70 -0.73
C PRO A 61 16.15 -0.28 -1.91
N SER A 62 15.59 -0.37 -3.12
CA SER A 62 16.18 0.19 -4.34
C SER A 62 15.13 0.98 -5.13
N ILE A 63 15.56 2.07 -5.78
CA ILE A 63 14.63 2.98 -6.47
C ILE A 63 13.92 2.26 -7.62
N GLY A 64 12.57 2.34 -7.63
CA GLY A 64 11.71 1.66 -8.60
C GLY A 64 11.26 0.27 -8.17
N THR A 65 11.63 -0.19 -6.97
CA THR A 65 11.09 -1.45 -6.44
C THR A 65 9.63 -1.26 -6.02
N CYS A 66 8.75 -2.08 -6.60
CA CYS A 66 7.33 -2.16 -6.25
C CYS A 66 7.12 -3.36 -5.32
N PHE A 67 6.34 -3.17 -4.24
CA PHE A 67 6.20 -4.21 -3.23
C PHE A 67 4.93 -4.08 -2.39
N ASP A 68 4.56 -5.21 -1.77
CA ASP A 68 3.56 -5.28 -0.70
C ASP A 68 4.23 -5.63 0.63
N ARG A 69 3.60 -5.24 1.74
CA ARG A 69 3.97 -5.73 3.08
C ARG A 69 2.98 -6.77 3.56
N ARG A 70 3.51 -7.85 4.13
CA ARG A 70 2.70 -8.93 4.72
C ARG A 70 3.16 -9.20 6.14
N ARG A 71 2.20 -9.23 7.05
CA ARG A 71 2.46 -9.67 8.42
C ARG A 71 2.61 -11.19 8.46
N ILE A 72 3.59 -11.68 9.22
CA ILE A 72 3.83 -13.10 9.43
C ILE A 72 3.73 -13.44 10.92
N GLU A 73 3.23 -14.65 11.21
CA GLU A 73 3.09 -15.14 12.60
C GLU A 73 4.44 -15.63 13.16
N ALA A 74 5.29 -16.19 12.33
CA ALA A 74 6.60 -16.67 12.71
C ALA A 74 7.63 -16.44 11.61
N ALA A 75 8.71 -15.75 11.96
CA ALA A 75 9.86 -15.59 11.08
C ALA A 75 10.82 -16.79 11.18
N PRO A 76 11.48 -17.19 10.08
CA PRO A 76 12.56 -18.15 10.13
C PRO A 76 13.73 -17.62 11.00
N GLU A 77 14.59 -18.51 11.46
CA GLU A 77 15.66 -18.17 12.42
C GLU A 77 16.56 -17.03 11.94
N ARG A 78 16.86 -16.98 10.63
CA ARG A 78 17.65 -15.93 9.98
C ARG A 78 16.99 -14.54 9.98
N ALA A 79 15.69 -14.47 10.27
CA ALA A 79 14.90 -13.24 10.29
C ALA A 79 14.25 -13.00 11.66
N ARG A 80 14.88 -13.46 12.74
CA ARG A 80 14.36 -13.30 14.11
C ARG A 80 14.05 -11.83 14.41
N GLY A 81 12.88 -11.62 15.01
CA GLY A 81 12.39 -10.27 15.33
C GLY A 81 11.67 -9.56 14.19
N THR A 82 11.61 -10.15 12.99
CA THR A 82 10.81 -9.65 11.88
C THR A 82 9.39 -10.16 12.02
N THR A 83 8.43 -9.24 12.03
CA THR A 83 6.99 -9.55 12.04
C THR A 83 6.33 -9.28 10.70
N GLU A 84 7.10 -8.80 9.73
CA GLU A 84 6.66 -8.50 8.38
C GLU A 84 7.66 -9.07 7.37
N ILE A 85 7.13 -9.45 6.22
CA ILE A 85 7.90 -9.72 5.01
C ILE A 85 7.53 -8.70 3.95
N VAL A 86 8.47 -8.46 3.03
CA VAL A 86 8.23 -7.69 1.82
C VAL A 86 8.07 -8.67 0.67
N LEU A 87 7.01 -8.50 -0.11
CA LEU A 87 6.77 -9.22 -1.35
C LEU A 87 7.09 -8.27 -2.51
N ILE A 88 8.21 -8.52 -3.18
CA ILE A 88 8.63 -7.71 -4.34
C ILE A 88 7.82 -8.13 -5.55
N LEU A 89 7.21 -7.16 -6.22
CA LEU A 89 6.29 -7.35 -7.34
C LEU A 89 6.79 -6.61 -8.59
N ASP A 90 6.35 -7.09 -9.75
CA ASP A 90 6.40 -6.27 -10.96
C ASP A 90 5.45 -5.08 -10.81
N CYS A 91 5.93 -3.87 -11.12
CA CYS A 91 5.13 -2.65 -10.97
C CYS A 91 3.87 -2.61 -11.86
N SER A 92 3.77 -3.45 -12.88
CA SER A 92 2.54 -3.60 -13.66
C SER A 92 1.41 -4.30 -12.91
N LEU A 93 1.73 -5.01 -11.81
CA LEU A 93 0.77 -5.65 -10.92
C LEU A 93 0.30 -4.68 -9.83
N PRO A 94 -0.90 -4.86 -9.26
CA PRO A 94 -1.34 -4.09 -8.12
C PRO A 94 -0.40 -4.28 -6.92
N HIS A 95 0.17 -3.18 -6.39
CA HIS A 95 1.12 -3.17 -5.28
C HIS A 95 0.84 -2.01 -4.32
N GLU A 96 1.30 -2.10 -3.08
CA GLU A 96 1.05 -1.10 -2.03
C GLU A 96 2.03 0.06 -2.08
N TYR A 97 3.31 -0.23 -2.44
CA TYR A 97 4.40 0.73 -2.33
C TYR A 97 5.33 0.69 -3.54
N GLU A 98 5.89 1.84 -3.92
CA GLU A 98 7.02 1.93 -4.85
C GLU A 98 8.11 2.83 -4.27
N VAL A 99 9.36 2.33 -4.22
CA VAL A 99 10.51 3.09 -3.71
C VAL A 99 10.88 4.20 -4.68
N PHE A 100 10.86 5.45 -4.23
CA PHE A 100 11.23 6.60 -5.06
C PHE A 100 12.59 7.22 -4.69
N ALA A 101 13.07 7.00 -3.47
CA ALA A 101 14.39 7.45 -3.05
C ALA A 101 15.00 6.50 -2.02
N VAL A 102 16.33 6.46 -1.99
CA VAL A 102 17.11 5.73 -0.99
C VAL A 102 18.11 6.70 -0.37
N LEU A 103 18.08 6.82 0.96
CA LEU A 103 18.80 7.82 1.71
C LEU A 103 19.71 7.15 2.74
N ALA A 104 20.95 7.61 2.82
CA ALA A 104 21.86 7.24 3.92
C ALA A 104 21.64 8.26 5.06
N PRO A 105 21.27 7.83 6.28
CA PRO A 105 21.17 8.74 7.41
C PRO A 105 22.57 9.23 7.82
N PRO A 106 22.69 10.43 8.38
CA PRO A 106 23.94 10.96 8.85
C PRO A 106 24.41 10.23 10.14
N GLY A 107 25.72 10.21 10.40
CA GLY A 107 26.30 9.62 11.60
C GLY A 107 27.28 8.50 11.29
N ASP A 108 27.68 7.78 12.33
CA ASP A 108 28.54 6.61 12.20
C ASP A 108 27.73 5.43 11.60
N PRO A 109 28.12 4.88 10.45
CA PRO A 109 27.40 3.76 9.86
C PRO A 109 27.44 2.48 10.70
N ASP A 110 28.36 2.36 11.64
CA ASP A 110 28.49 1.20 12.52
C ASP A 110 27.64 1.31 13.79
N GLU A 111 27.07 2.50 14.05
CA GLU A 111 26.17 2.73 15.18
C GLU A 111 24.71 2.87 14.70
N TYR A 112 23.81 2.03 15.22
CA TYR A 112 22.38 2.14 14.91
C TYR A 112 21.78 3.38 15.55
N PRO A 113 21.25 4.36 14.78
CA PRO A 113 20.80 5.65 15.33
C PRO A 113 19.50 5.58 16.13
N GLY A 114 18.79 4.45 16.03
CA GLY A 114 17.46 4.25 16.59
C GLY A 114 16.32 4.71 15.69
N ASN A 115 15.17 4.03 15.81
CA ASN A 115 13.99 4.27 14.96
C ASN A 115 13.53 5.73 14.95
N GLU A 116 13.59 6.42 16.11
CA GLU A 116 13.10 7.80 16.18
C GLU A 116 13.99 8.78 15.40
N ALA A 117 15.32 8.58 15.44
CA ALA A 117 16.26 9.39 14.68
C ALA A 117 16.12 9.14 13.18
N LEU A 118 16.01 7.86 12.76
CA LEU A 118 15.76 7.48 11.37
C LEU A 118 14.44 8.06 10.85
N ALA A 119 13.35 7.97 11.62
CA ALA A 119 12.06 8.51 11.24
C ALA A 119 12.05 10.04 11.14
N ARG A 120 12.77 10.74 12.02
CA ARG A 120 12.92 12.21 11.89
C ARG A 120 13.66 12.59 10.62
N PHE A 121 14.77 11.89 10.33
CA PHE A 121 15.55 12.13 9.13
C PHE A 121 14.74 11.84 7.87
N ALA A 122 14.04 10.71 7.80
CA ALA A 122 13.17 10.35 6.68
C ALA A 122 12.09 11.42 6.40
N ARG A 123 11.37 11.84 7.46
CA ARG A 123 10.33 12.89 7.32
C ARG A 123 10.87 14.23 6.82
N ALA A 124 12.12 14.56 7.14
CA ALA A 124 12.72 15.81 6.72
C ALA A 124 13.24 15.77 5.28
N THR A 125 13.65 14.58 4.79
CA THR A 125 14.43 14.48 3.54
C THR A 125 13.74 13.75 2.40
N CYS A 126 12.79 12.82 2.66
CA CYS A 126 12.09 12.11 1.58
C CYS A 126 11.28 13.06 0.69
N VAL A 127 10.67 14.10 1.26
CA VAL A 127 9.84 15.05 0.51
C VAL A 127 10.63 15.78 -0.58
N ASP A 128 11.93 16.02 -0.37
CA ASP A 128 12.79 16.72 -1.32
C ASP A 128 12.99 15.92 -2.63
N SER A 129 12.93 14.58 -2.54
CA SER A 129 13.12 13.69 -3.69
C SER A 129 11.80 13.35 -4.42
N PHE A 130 10.66 13.62 -3.79
CA PHE A 130 9.34 13.21 -4.30
C PHE A 130 9.02 13.81 -5.67
N ALA A 131 9.17 15.13 -5.80
CA ALA A 131 8.81 15.83 -7.04
C ALA A 131 9.65 15.39 -8.23
N ALA A 132 10.92 15.05 -8.01
CA ALA A 132 11.80 14.55 -9.07
C ALA A 132 11.39 13.17 -9.59
N PHE A 133 10.77 12.35 -8.74
CA PHE A 133 10.30 11.02 -9.10
C PHE A 133 8.88 11.05 -9.68
N VAL A 134 7.93 11.63 -8.96
CA VAL A 134 6.50 11.62 -9.32
C VAL A 134 6.18 12.63 -10.44
N GLY A 135 6.96 13.71 -10.56
CA GLY A 135 6.73 14.75 -11.57
C GLY A 135 5.85 15.91 -11.09
N MET A 136 5.49 15.94 -9.79
CA MET A 136 4.78 17.07 -9.18
C MET A 136 5.14 17.21 -7.69
N PRO A 137 4.98 18.42 -7.10
CA PRO A 137 5.22 18.62 -5.67
C PRO A 137 4.30 17.78 -4.78
N TYR A 138 4.84 17.24 -3.68
CA TYR A 138 4.11 16.39 -2.73
C TYR A 138 2.82 17.02 -2.20
N GLU A 139 2.82 18.32 -1.91
CA GLU A 139 1.67 19.04 -1.36
C GLU A 139 0.45 19.09 -2.30
N ARG A 140 0.65 18.76 -3.58
CA ARG A 140 -0.39 18.73 -4.61
C ARG A 140 -0.70 17.31 -5.10
N SER A 141 0.04 16.33 -4.61
CA SER A 141 -0.10 14.95 -5.00
C SER A 141 -1.27 14.26 -4.27
N GLU A 142 -1.87 13.29 -4.92
CA GLU A 142 -2.82 12.34 -4.33
C GLU A 142 -2.10 11.18 -3.63
N LEU A 143 -0.78 11.06 -3.82
CA LEU A 143 0.05 10.02 -3.24
C LEU A 143 0.57 10.44 -1.85
N GLU A 144 0.79 9.45 -0.99
CA GLU A 144 1.41 9.61 0.31
C GLU A 144 2.85 9.07 0.33
N ILE A 145 3.67 9.59 1.26
CA ILE A 145 5.03 9.12 1.49
C ILE A 145 5.06 8.14 2.64
N ALA A 146 5.53 6.94 2.40
CA ALA A 146 5.88 5.94 3.40
C ALA A 146 7.40 5.84 3.56
N TYR A 147 7.85 5.31 4.72
CA TYR A 147 9.26 5.16 5.04
C TYR A 147 9.58 3.70 5.35
N ASP A 148 10.62 3.20 4.70
CA ASP A 148 11.20 1.88 4.95
C ASP A 148 12.45 2.08 5.80
N LEU A 149 12.26 1.98 7.12
CA LEU A 149 13.33 2.19 8.09
C LEU A 149 13.98 0.86 8.43
N PRO A 150 15.31 0.75 8.40
CA PRO A 150 16.00 -0.45 8.83
C PRO A 150 15.78 -0.67 10.33
N THR A 151 15.49 -1.92 10.71
CA THR A 151 15.50 -2.33 12.11
C THR A 151 16.94 -2.44 12.62
N ALA A 152 17.14 -2.52 13.94
CA ALA A 152 18.46 -2.78 14.50
C ALA A 152 19.08 -4.06 13.93
N SER A 153 18.28 -5.13 13.79
CA SER A 153 18.74 -6.40 13.21
C SER A 153 19.09 -6.26 11.70
N ALA A 154 18.33 -5.47 10.93
CA ALA A 154 18.67 -5.20 9.53
C ALA A 154 19.95 -4.37 9.42
N TRP A 155 20.15 -3.41 10.34
CA TRP A 155 21.37 -2.60 10.42
C TRP A 155 22.61 -3.46 10.68
N GLU A 156 22.54 -4.40 11.63
CA GLU A 156 23.60 -5.38 11.90
C GLU A 156 23.90 -6.27 10.68
N GLN A 157 22.91 -6.52 9.82
CA GLN A 157 23.05 -7.28 8.57
C GLN A 157 23.51 -6.42 7.38
N GLY A 158 23.81 -5.14 7.60
CA GLY A 158 24.37 -4.23 6.59
C GLY A 158 23.36 -3.34 5.89
N VAL A 159 22.05 -3.46 6.16
CA VAL A 159 21.04 -2.54 5.61
C VAL A 159 21.05 -1.24 6.41
N ARG A 160 21.75 -0.22 5.88
CA ARG A 160 22.02 1.06 6.55
C ARG A 160 21.45 2.25 5.80
N VAL A 161 20.36 2.00 5.06
CA VAL A 161 19.70 3.01 4.26
C VAL A 161 18.21 3.07 4.60
N ILE A 162 17.61 4.20 4.32
CA ILE A 162 16.17 4.44 4.44
C ILE A 162 15.58 4.43 3.04
N GLY A 163 14.51 3.66 2.81
CA GLY A 163 13.68 3.79 1.64
C GLY A 163 12.61 4.85 1.83
N CYS A 164 12.42 5.69 0.81
CA CYS A 164 11.25 6.55 0.70
C CYS A 164 10.36 5.95 -0.37
N SER A 165 9.13 5.57 -0.01
CA SER A 165 8.19 4.92 -0.90
C SER A 165 6.93 5.75 -1.07
N VAL A 166 6.31 5.70 -2.25
CA VAL A 166 4.96 6.24 -2.50
C VAL A 166 3.92 5.16 -2.29
N THR A 167 2.73 5.58 -1.86
CA THR A 167 1.54 4.74 -1.71
C THR A 167 0.30 5.57 -2.00
N GLU A 168 -0.85 4.93 -2.26
CA GLU A 168 -2.13 5.63 -2.38
C GLU A 168 -2.59 6.18 -1.03
N LEU A 169 -3.18 7.38 -1.04
CA LEU A 169 -3.69 8.05 0.17
C LEU A 169 -4.79 7.24 0.86
N ASP A 170 -5.67 6.61 0.09
CA ASP A 170 -6.84 5.89 0.59
C ASP A 170 -6.56 4.41 0.91
N GLY A 171 -5.30 3.97 0.76
CA GLY A 171 -4.89 2.59 1.00
C GLY A 171 -5.24 1.64 -0.14
N ASP A 172 -5.64 2.16 -1.29
CA ASP A 172 -5.76 1.41 -2.53
C ASP A 172 -4.38 0.97 -3.03
N LYS A 173 -4.35 0.14 -4.07
CA LYS A 173 -3.10 -0.31 -4.67
C LYS A 173 -2.73 0.54 -5.87
N LEU A 174 -1.46 0.89 -5.94
CA LEU A 174 -0.86 1.40 -7.16
C LEU A 174 -0.93 0.36 -8.27
N VAL A 175 -1.11 0.79 -9.51
CA VAL A 175 -1.00 -0.04 -10.72
C VAL A 175 -0.12 0.68 -11.72
N GLY A 176 0.98 0.08 -12.12
CA GLY A 176 2.01 0.77 -12.88
C GLY A 176 2.94 1.58 -11.97
N THR A 177 3.98 2.15 -12.54
CA THR A 177 4.92 3.00 -11.79
C THR A 177 4.35 4.39 -11.51
N ALA A 178 4.60 4.90 -10.32
CA ALA A 178 4.33 6.29 -9.95
C ALA A 178 5.36 7.28 -10.54
N ARG A 179 6.43 6.77 -11.15
CA ARG A 179 7.46 7.60 -11.78
C ARG A 179 6.88 8.41 -12.93
N GLY A 180 6.89 9.74 -12.79
CA GLY A 180 6.35 10.65 -13.80
C GLY A 180 4.83 10.66 -13.92
N ALA A 181 4.12 10.06 -12.98
CA ALA A 181 2.65 9.97 -13.00
C ALA A 181 1.97 11.34 -12.85
N ALA A 182 2.63 12.30 -12.22
CA ALA A 182 2.18 13.69 -12.05
C ALA A 182 0.77 13.81 -11.41
N ARG A 183 0.46 12.94 -10.43
CA ARG A 183 -0.82 12.89 -9.73
C ARG A 183 -0.68 12.92 -8.21
#